data_818ceed65bfb0be61d21b0cc28fa3919
#
_entry.id   818ceed65bfb0be61d21b0cc28fa3919
#
_cell.length_a   1.000
_cell.length_b   1.000
_cell.length_c   1.000
_cell.angle_alpha   90.00
_cell.angle_beta   90.00
_cell.angle_gamma   90.00
#
_symmetry.space_group_name_H-M   'P 1'
#
loop_
_entity.id
_entity.type
_entity.pdbx_description
1 polymer ?
#
loop_
_entity_poly.entity_id
_entity_poly.type
_entity_poly.pdbx_seq_one_letter_code
_entity_poly.pdbx_strand_id
1 'polypeptide(L)'
;MRCINLAEIHSKLMSDKGYQVIARRWRPKQFSELVGQDHVVKTLGNAIDLGRIAHAYLFVGPRGTGKTTSARLFAKSLNWEDGPSLEVPEDSEIGQAIMEGRCLDVIEIDGASNNSVEQVRDLRDECQYAPSQCRFKIYVIDEVHMLSQQAFNALLKTLEEPPPHVKFVFATTESHKVLPTIVSRCQRFEFRSIPTDLIVKKLSEICQAEQIETDESALDAIARMAMGGMRDAQSILDQLISFCGKKIGQQDVLEVYGLASPEGIEALLSAIVCGDYDQILSATDQFSEEGIDFYRALLDLSDRIRQAMIEALRGQRQDASPEQLTRMLDALRDGESLVRLGLSEKANFEVTLFRAVEAGRTRSIDHVIRQISKVIPGDSKKKSLIPNNKAVQSDKIVDSASIDESKESTEEKQTPQVSEASKNSELVEDSLGTVEVLPQENSADFSEDPPSEEKTYRRDDLRTIDPEKIEKRVNELPVEIRKVVEEKFKAKYVALEKIDPEILI
;
A
#
# COMPACT_ATOMS: atom_id res chain seq x y z
N MET A 1 20.25 51.44 33.13
CA MET A 1 20.42 50.63 31.93
C MET A 1 20.08 49.20 32.29
N ARG A 2 18.89 48.73 31.86
CA ARG A 2 18.52 47.30 32.04
C ARG A 2 19.23 46.50 30.95
N CYS A 3 20.13 45.60 31.34
CA CYS A 3 20.70 44.60 30.42
C CYS A 3 19.55 43.73 29.91
N ILE A 4 19.22 43.91 28.66
CA ILE A 4 18.24 43.06 27.98
C ILE A 4 18.92 41.72 27.73
N ASN A 5 18.39 40.67 28.35
CA ASN A 5 18.95 39.32 28.28
C ASN A 5 18.70 38.77 26.85
N LEU A 6 19.79 38.51 26.13
CA LEU A 6 19.73 37.92 24.77
C LEU A 6 18.90 36.63 24.70
N ALA A 7 18.83 35.87 25.79
CA ALA A 7 17.98 34.71 25.91
C ALA A 7 16.48 35.05 25.92
N GLU A 8 16.07 36.19 26.51
CA GLU A 8 14.68 36.69 26.46
C GLU A 8 14.29 37.19 25.07
N ILE A 9 15.24 37.82 24.37
CA ILE A 9 15.00 38.26 22.98
C ILE A 9 14.89 37.06 22.07
N HIS A 10 15.72 36.03 22.27
CA HIS A 10 15.67 34.76 21.51
C HIS A 10 14.37 34.00 21.78
N SER A 11 13.94 33.89 23.03
CA SER A 11 12.65 33.33 23.44
C SER A 11 11.46 34.08 22.86
N LYS A 12 11.50 35.43 22.80
CA LYS A 12 10.44 36.25 22.24
C LYS A 12 10.40 36.21 20.71
N LEU A 13 11.54 36.11 20.03
CA LEU A 13 11.61 35.89 18.57
C LEU A 13 11.12 34.50 18.15
N MET A 14 11.25 33.51 19.03
CA MET A 14 10.70 32.16 18.80
C MET A 14 9.18 32.10 19.06
N SER A 15 8.62 33.00 19.91
CA SER A 15 7.18 33.02 20.19
C SER A 15 6.33 33.71 19.08
N ASP A 16 6.97 34.35 18.12
CA ASP A 16 6.27 35.10 17.04
C ASP A 16 6.18 34.28 15.72
N LYS A 17 6.83 33.08 15.67
CA LYS A 17 6.57 32.11 14.61
C LYS A 17 5.40 31.27 15.08
N GLY A 18 4.23 31.45 14.45
CA GLY A 18 3.03 30.64 14.72
C GLY A 18 3.35 29.15 14.80
N TYR A 19 2.59 28.41 15.62
CA TYR A 19 2.77 26.97 15.82
C TYR A 19 2.95 26.22 14.50
N GLN A 20 4.03 25.45 14.37
CA GLN A 20 4.30 24.58 13.24
C GLN A 20 4.27 23.13 13.68
N VAL A 21 3.50 22.30 12.96
CA VAL A 21 3.41 20.84 13.16
C VAL A 21 4.81 20.21 13.13
N ILE A 22 5.04 19.23 13.99
CA ILE A 22 6.34 18.51 14.11
C ILE A 22 6.79 17.98 12.74
N ALA A 23 5.90 17.38 11.98
CA ALA A 23 6.20 16.82 10.66
C ALA A 23 6.72 17.88 9.64
N ARG A 24 6.41 19.16 9.84
CA ARG A 24 6.96 20.25 9.03
C ARG A 24 8.27 20.79 9.61
N ARG A 25 8.37 20.94 10.92
CA ARG A 25 9.53 21.49 11.63
C ARG A 25 10.73 20.56 11.55
N TRP A 26 10.48 19.25 11.66
CA TRP A 26 11.48 18.17 11.61
C TRP A 26 11.64 17.55 10.22
N ARG A 27 11.19 18.26 9.18
CA ARG A 27 11.44 17.82 7.80
C ARG A 27 12.95 17.85 7.53
N PRO A 28 13.56 16.76 7.07
CA PRO A 28 14.98 16.68 6.73
C PRO A 28 15.42 17.83 5.84
N LYS A 29 16.52 18.48 6.20
CA LYS A 29 17.14 19.60 5.45
C LYS A 29 18.38 19.17 4.70
N GLN A 30 18.91 18.00 5.03
CA GLN A 30 20.06 17.34 4.40
C GLN A 30 19.77 15.86 4.16
N PHE A 31 20.47 15.25 3.20
CA PHE A 31 20.30 13.83 2.91
C PHE A 31 20.76 12.91 4.06
N SER A 32 21.70 13.36 4.89
CA SER A 32 22.16 12.66 6.09
C SER A 32 21.08 12.50 7.17
N GLU A 33 20.06 13.33 7.14
CA GLU A 33 18.92 13.26 8.08
C GLU A 33 17.79 12.33 7.60
N LEU A 34 17.89 11.81 6.38
CA LEU A 34 16.92 10.88 5.82
C LEU A 34 17.04 9.51 6.49
N VAL A 35 15.98 9.07 7.15
CA VAL A 35 15.97 7.82 7.89
C VAL A 35 15.61 6.64 6.98
N GLY A 36 16.42 5.58 6.98
CA GLY A 36 16.12 4.29 6.36
C GLY A 36 16.17 4.25 4.83
N GLN A 37 16.71 5.30 4.16
CA GLN A 37 16.78 5.40 2.70
C GLN A 37 18.23 5.48 2.17
N ASP A 38 19.19 4.90 2.86
CA ASP A 38 20.63 4.99 2.55
C ASP A 38 20.96 4.57 1.10
N HIS A 39 20.25 3.57 0.56
CA HIS A 39 20.43 3.10 -0.80
C HIS A 39 20.04 4.15 -1.85
N VAL A 40 18.98 4.95 -1.58
CA VAL A 40 18.56 6.06 -2.44
C VAL A 40 19.60 7.17 -2.38
N VAL A 41 19.99 7.58 -1.16
CA VAL A 41 20.98 8.64 -0.94
C VAL A 41 22.31 8.30 -1.64
N LYS A 42 22.83 7.08 -1.44
CA LYS A 42 24.06 6.61 -2.07
C LYS A 42 23.98 6.63 -3.60
N THR A 43 22.84 6.22 -4.16
CA THR A 43 22.67 6.16 -5.62
C THR A 43 22.57 7.56 -6.23
N LEU A 44 21.84 8.48 -5.57
CA LEU A 44 21.77 9.88 -5.99
C LEU A 44 23.14 10.58 -5.89
N GLY A 45 23.89 10.31 -4.81
CA GLY A 45 25.24 10.81 -4.64
C GLY A 45 26.17 10.38 -5.76
N ASN A 46 26.22 9.09 -6.04
CA ASN A 46 27.02 8.56 -7.14
C ASN A 46 26.64 9.19 -8.50
N ALA A 47 25.33 9.45 -8.73
CA ALA A 47 24.89 10.08 -9.96
C ALA A 47 25.38 11.53 -10.09
N ILE A 48 25.42 12.26 -8.97
CA ILE A 48 25.95 13.63 -8.90
C ILE A 48 27.47 13.62 -9.12
N ASP A 49 28.20 12.80 -8.37
CA ASP A 49 29.66 12.74 -8.41
C ASP A 49 30.20 12.32 -9.79
N LEU A 50 29.47 11.44 -10.47
CA LEU A 50 29.80 10.99 -11.82
C LEU A 50 29.29 11.92 -12.93
N GLY A 51 28.55 12.98 -12.57
CA GLY A 51 27.92 13.89 -13.54
C GLY A 51 26.84 13.21 -14.40
N ARG A 52 26.29 12.07 -13.94
CA ARG A 52 25.27 11.28 -14.65
C ARG A 52 23.86 11.66 -14.21
N ILE A 53 23.50 12.93 -14.37
CA ILE A 53 22.22 13.48 -13.97
C ILE A 53 21.19 13.21 -15.07
N ALA A 54 20.22 12.32 -14.82
CA ALA A 54 19.13 12.04 -15.75
C ALA A 54 18.20 13.25 -15.92
N HIS A 55 17.37 13.24 -16.96
CA HIS A 55 16.36 14.27 -17.18
C HIS A 55 15.08 14.03 -16.37
N ALA A 56 14.79 12.78 -16.00
CA ALA A 56 13.59 12.41 -15.23
C ALA A 56 13.90 11.32 -14.20
N TYR A 57 13.29 11.48 -13.04
CA TYR A 57 13.38 10.58 -11.88
C TYR A 57 11.98 10.18 -11.45
N LEU A 58 11.83 8.92 -11.01
CA LEU A 58 10.58 8.41 -10.47
C LEU A 58 10.82 7.82 -9.08
N PHE A 59 10.33 8.50 -8.05
CA PHE A 59 10.40 8.08 -6.65
C PHE A 59 9.14 7.30 -6.29
N VAL A 60 9.29 6.01 -6.01
CA VAL A 60 8.20 5.08 -5.71
C VAL A 60 8.32 4.59 -4.28
N GLY A 61 7.22 4.48 -3.57
CA GLY A 61 7.21 3.87 -2.24
C GLY A 61 6.04 4.30 -1.37
N PRO A 62 5.87 3.71 -0.17
CA PRO A 62 4.78 4.01 0.73
C PRO A 62 4.69 5.48 1.12
N ARG A 63 3.53 5.90 1.61
CA ARG A 63 3.31 7.26 2.12
C ARG A 63 4.24 7.52 3.32
N GLY A 64 4.64 8.76 3.50
CA GLY A 64 5.41 9.17 4.68
C GLY A 64 6.90 8.76 4.71
N THR A 65 7.42 8.08 3.67
CA THR A 65 8.81 7.57 3.59
C THR A 65 9.85 8.59 3.12
N GLY A 66 9.44 9.83 2.83
CA GLY A 66 10.35 10.92 2.47
C GLY A 66 10.52 11.20 0.97
N LYS A 67 9.68 10.66 0.07
CA LYS A 67 9.76 10.87 -1.39
C LYS A 67 9.82 12.34 -1.78
N THR A 68 8.82 13.13 -1.41
CA THR A 68 8.74 14.57 -1.72
C THR A 68 9.86 15.37 -1.05
N THR A 69 10.24 14.99 0.18
CA THR A 69 11.39 15.59 0.87
C THR A 69 12.69 15.34 0.11
N SER A 70 12.91 14.09 -0.33
CA SER A 70 14.09 13.73 -1.14
C SER A 70 14.09 14.44 -2.49
N ALA A 71 12.92 14.66 -3.10
CA ALA A 71 12.80 15.44 -4.33
C ALA A 71 13.27 16.89 -4.13
N ARG A 72 12.87 17.53 -3.02
CA ARG A 72 13.34 18.89 -2.68
C ARG A 72 14.83 18.92 -2.33
N LEU A 73 15.33 17.94 -1.56
CA LEU A 73 16.75 17.80 -1.26
C LEU A 73 17.58 17.60 -2.53
N PHE A 74 17.07 16.80 -3.46
CA PHE A 74 17.74 16.59 -4.74
C PHE A 74 17.72 17.85 -5.60
N ALA A 75 16.60 18.58 -5.64
CA ALA A 75 16.52 19.89 -6.29
C ALA A 75 17.51 20.91 -5.69
N LYS A 76 17.63 20.93 -4.35
CA LYS A 76 18.64 21.72 -3.62
C LYS A 76 20.05 21.36 -4.04
N SER A 77 20.36 20.05 -4.09
CA SER A 77 21.67 19.53 -4.47
C SER A 77 22.07 19.86 -5.90
N LEU A 78 21.14 19.78 -6.84
CA LEU A 78 21.40 20.10 -8.26
C LEU A 78 21.59 21.60 -8.52
N ASN A 79 20.94 22.43 -7.72
CA ASN A 79 20.91 23.90 -7.89
C ASN A 79 21.78 24.67 -6.91
N TRP A 80 22.66 23.98 -6.17
CA TRP A 80 23.62 24.65 -5.32
C TRP A 80 24.59 25.52 -6.14
N GLU A 81 24.95 26.70 -5.61
CA GLU A 81 25.73 27.75 -6.31
C GLU A 81 27.10 27.23 -6.76
N ASP A 82 27.81 26.49 -5.90
CA ASP A 82 29.15 25.96 -6.20
C ASP A 82 29.15 24.69 -7.06
N GLY A 83 27.97 24.19 -7.43
CA GLY A 83 27.79 23.03 -8.29
C GLY A 83 27.02 21.90 -7.61
N PRO A 84 26.56 20.89 -8.38
CA PRO A 84 25.82 19.77 -7.82
C PRO A 84 26.60 19.05 -6.73
N SER A 85 26.02 18.96 -5.53
CA SER A 85 26.59 18.22 -4.38
C SER A 85 25.46 17.71 -3.47
N LEU A 86 25.68 16.57 -2.80
CA LEU A 86 24.77 16.11 -1.74
C LEU A 86 24.91 16.93 -0.46
N GLU A 87 26.11 17.46 -0.22
CA GLU A 87 26.46 18.23 0.98
C GLU A 87 26.28 19.72 0.67
N VAL A 88 25.05 20.21 0.76
CA VAL A 88 24.74 21.61 0.58
C VAL A 88 24.64 22.26 1.96
N PRO A 89 25.39 23.33 2.24
CA PRO A 89 25.32 24.07 3.50
C PRO A 89 23.89 24.56 3.82
N GLU A 90 23.58 24.69 5.11
CA GLU A 90 22.23 25.16 5.53
C GLU A 90 22.02 26.64 5.26
N ASP A 91 23.07 27.43 5.14
CA ASP A 91 23.06 28.88 4.89
C ASP A 91 22.95 29.24 3.41
N SER A 92 22.93 28.28 2.49
CA SER A 92 22.66 28.52 1.06
C SER A 92 21.29 29.17 0.87
N GLU A 93 21.25 30.39 0.32
CA GLU A 93 20.01 31.15 0.10
C GLU A 93 19.07 30.42 -0.87
N ILE A 94 19.62 29.90 -1.98
CA ILE A 94 18.85 29.11 -2.95
C ILE A 94 18.37 27.81 -2.30
N GLY A 95 19.23 27.17 -1.50
CA GLY A 95 18.87 25.94 -0.79
C GLY A 95 17.70 26.14 0.18
N GLN A 96 17.70 27.22 0.95
CA GLN A 96 16.60 27.57 1.85
C GLN A 96 15.32 27.90 1.06
N ALA A 97 15.42 28.69 -0.01
CA ALA A 97 14.28 29.03 -0.85
C ALA A 97 13.61 27.79 -1.45
N ILE A 98 14.40 26.79 -1.87
CA ILE A 98 13.89 25.51 -2.38
C ILE A 98 13.19 24.72 -1.27
N MET A 99 13.81 24.59 -0.10
CA MET A 99 13.21 23.83 1.01
C MET A 99 11.93 24.45 1.55
N GLU A 100 11.80 25.78 1.47
CA GLU A 100 10.58 26.52 1.85
C GLU A 100 9.53 26.57 0.72
N GLY A 101 9.87 26.13 -0.50
CA GLY A 101 8.97 26.17 -1.65
C GLY A 101 8.78 27.58 -2.24
N ARG A 102 9.77 28.46 -2.09
CA ARG A 102 9.75 29.86 -2.59
C ARG A 102 10.59 30.09 -3.84
N CYS A 103 11.33 29.07 -4.30
CA CYS A 103 12.17 29.14 -5.48
C CYS A 103 11.33 29.07 -6.76
N LEU A 104 11.47 30.05 -7.64
CA LEU A 104 10.72 30.11 -8.92
C LEU A 104 11.15 29.02 -9.92
N ASP A 105 12.39 28.53 -9.80
CA ASP A 105 12.92 27.52 -10.71
C ASP A 105 12.69 26.08 -10.21
N VAL A 106 12.10 25.91 -9.01
CA VAL A 106 11.71 24.59 -8.48
C VAL A 106 10.21 24.62 -8.20
N ILE A 107 9.47 24.07 -9.13
CA ILE A 107 8.00 24.07 -9.13
C ILE A 107 7.49 22.76 -8.59
N GLU A 108 6.76 22.79 -7.48
CA GLU A 108 6.16 21.63 -6.87
C GLU A 108 4.66 21.59 -7.19
N ILE A 109 4.20 20.51 -7.75
CA ILE A 109 2.83 20.27 -8.20
C ILE A 109 2.32 19.02 -7.53
N ASP A 110 1.19 19.14 -6.84
CA ASP A 110 0.46 17.99 -6.32
C ASP A 110 -0.49 17.46 -7.41
N GLY A 111 -0.24 16.25 -7.89
CA GLY A 111 -1.03 15.61 -8.93
C GLY A 111 -2.48 15.34 -8.53
N ALA A 112 -2.80 15.29 -7.22
CA ALA A 112 -4.17 15.13 -6.78
C ALA A 112 -4.99 16.43 -6.98
N SER A 113 -4.38 17.59 -6.76
CA SER A 113 -5.02 18.91 -6.90
C SER A 113 -4.90 19.46 -8.33
N ASN A 114 -3.89 19.04 -9.09
CA ASN A 114 -3.55 19.58 -10.42
C ASN A 114 -3.53 18.45 -11.48
N ASN A 115 -4.64 17.74 -11.64
CA ASN A 115 -4.75 16.60 -12.54
C ASN A 115 -5.23 16.95 -13.96
N SER A 116 -5.52 18.23 -14.24
CA SER A 116 -6.09 18.65 -15.52
C SER A 116 -5.04 18.68 -16.64
N VAL A 117 -5.50 18.44 -17.85
CA VAL A 117 -4.66 18.45 -19.05
C VAL A 117 -4.10 19.86 -19.34
N GLU A 118 -4.88 20.88 -19.04
CA GLU A 118 -4.52 22.29 -19.28
C GLU A 118 -3.34 22.72 -18.43
N GLN A 119 -3.39 22.43 -17.12
CA GLN A 119 -2.28 22.72 -16.20
C GLN A 119 -0.98 22.05 -16.63
N VAL A 120 -1.06 20.81 -17.13
CA VAL A 120 0.12 20.08 -17.63
C VAL A 120 0.61 20.62 -18.97
N ARG A 121 -0.29 21.15 -19.81
CA ARG A 121 0.12 21.86 -21.04
C ARG A 121 0.82 23.18 -20.75
N ASP A 122 0.32 23.96 -19.79
CA ASP A 122 0.96 25.19 -19.33
C ASP A 122 2.37 24.89 -18.81
N LEU A 123 2.49 23.85 -17.97
CA LEU A 123 3.79 23.37 -17.48
C LEU A 123 4.74 22.99 -18.64
N ARG A 124 4.26 22.30 -19.64
CA ARG A 124 5.05 21.93 -20.82
C ARG A 124 5.55 23.16 -21.56
N ASP A 125 4.71 24.18 -21.72
CA ASP A 125 5.07 25.40 -22.42
C ASP A 125 6.06 26.24 -21.59
N GLU A 126 5.92 26.22 -20.26
CA GLU A 126 6.90 26.80 -19.32
C GLU A 126 8.27 26.11 -19.33
N CYS A 127 8.34 24.82 -19.65
CA CYS A 127 9.61 24.09 -19.74
C CYS A 127 10.56 24.64 -20.80
N GLN A 128 10.05 25.40 -21.77
CA GLN A 128 10.88 25.98 -22.83
C GLN A 128 11.70 27.19 -22.37
N TYR A 129 11.28 27.83 -21.27
CA TYR A 129 11.98 28.98 -20.71
C TYR A 129 13.13 28.57 -19.80
N ALA A 130 14.27 29.23 -19.97
CA ALA A 130 15.45 29.03 -19.13
C ALA A 130 15.15 29.37 -17.66
N PRO A 131 15.85 28.75 -16.70
CA PRO A 131 15.73 29.10 -15.28
C PRO A 131 16.18 30.54 -15.03
N SER A 132 15.60 31.15 -14.01
CA SER A 132 15.86 32.58 -13.66
C SER A 132 17.14 32.75 -12.84
N GLN A 133 17.37 31.89 -11.86
CA GLN A 133 18.43 32.01 -10.87
C GLN A 133 19.24 30.72 -10.70
N CYS A 134 18.57 29.57 -10.94
CA CYS A 134 19.14 28.27 -10.72
C CYS A 134 19.85 27.72 -11.95
N ARG A 135 20.59 26.62 -11.79
CA ARG A 135 21.23 25.89 -12.89
C ARG A 135 20.19 25.09 -13.68
N PHE A 136 19.23 24.47 -12.98
CA PHE A 136 18.19 23.66 -13.55
C PHE A 136 16.80 24.16 -13.13
N LYS A 137 15.86 24.10 -14.06
CA LYS A 137 14.43 24.25 -13.78
C LYS A 137 13.88 22.87 -13.45
N ILE A 138 13.38 22.69 -12.22
CA ILE A 138 13.02 21.39 -11.68
C ILE A 138 11.53 21.35 -11.40
N TYR A 139 10.87 20.36 -11.97
CA TYR A 139 9.45 20.09 -11.72
C TYR A 139 9.31 18.86 -10.82
N VAL A 140 8.81 19.08 -9.61
CA VAL A 140 8.49 18.02 -8.66
C VAL A 140 6.99 17.76 -8.73
N ILE A 141 6.59 16.61 -9.24
CA ILE A 141 5.18 16.22 -9.36
C ILE A 141 4.91 15.11 -8.35
N ASP A 142 4.25 15.48 -7.25
CA ASP A 142 3.88 14.53 -6.20
C ASP A 142 2.57 13.83 -6.56
N GLU A 143 2.41 12.59 -6.09
CA GLU A 143 1.29 11.69 -6.38
C GLU A 143 0.94 11.65 -7.87
N VAL A 144 1.97 11.53 -8.70
CA VAL A 144 1.86 11.59 -10.17
C VAL A 144 0.83 10.61 -10.75
N HIS A 145 0.54 9.51 -10.05
CA HIS A 145 -0.48 8.53 -10.46
C HIS A 145 -1.92 9.09 -10.48
N MET A 146 -2.15 10.26 -9.87
CA MET A 146 -3.45 10.95 -9.87
C MET A 146 -3.68 11.78 -11.14
N LEU A 147 -2.65 11.99 -11.97
CA LEU A 147 -2.80 12.68 -13.24
C LEU A 147 -3.70 11.91 -14.20
N SER A 148 -4.51 12.63 -14.96
CA SER A 148 -5.31 12.02 -16.03
C SER A 148 -4.42 11.43 -17.13
N GLN A 149 -4.90 10.43 -17.84
CA GLN A 149 -4.17 9.81 -18.94
C GLN A 149 -3.79 10.81 -20.05
N GLN A 150 -4.65 11.80 -20.26
CA GLN A 150 -4.39 12.87 -21.24
C GLN A 150 -3.28 13.82 -20.75
N ALA A 151 -3.20 14.10 -19.44
CA ALA A 151 -2.12 14.86 -18.82
C ALA A 151 -0.78 14.13 -18.95
N PHE A 152 -0.75 12.82 -18.68
CA PHE A 152 0.43 11.99 -18.93
C PHE A 152 0.90 12.07 -20.39
N ASN A 153 -0.02 11.94 -21.36
CA ASN A 153 0.32 12.02 -22.78
C ASN A 153 0.89 13.39 -23.17
N ALA A 154 0.44 14.48 -22.53
CA ALA A 154 0.98 15.81 -22.76
C ALA A 154 2.45 15.95 -22.34
N LEU A 155 2.89 15.20 -21.31
CA LEU A 155 4.28 15.17 -20.82
C LEU A 155 5.21 14.31 -21.68
N LEU A 156 4.69 13.30 -22.39
CA LEU A 156 5.53 12.34 -23.12
C LEU A 156 6.52 13.00 -24.06
N LYS A 157 6.07 13.97 -24.84
CA LYS A 157 6.94 14.67 -25.81
C LYS A 157 8.12 15.38 -25.11
N THR A 158 7.87 16.03 -23.98
CA THR A 158 8.92 16.72 -23.20
C THR A 158 9.86 15.74 -22.51
N LEU A 159 9.38 14.55 -22.15
CA LEU A 159 10.21 13.49 -21.57
C LEU A 159 11.06 12.74 -22.64
N GLU A 160 10.63 12.75 -23.89
CA GLU A 160 11.39 12.19 -25.01
C GLU A 160 12.52 13.13 -25.46
N GLU A 161 12.20 14.42 -25.57
CA GLU A 161 13.13 15.46 -26.00
C GLU A 161 13.18 16.60 -24.95
N PRO A 162 13.75 16.33 -23.76
CA PRO A 162 13.75 17.29 -22.67
C PRO A 162 14.75 18.42 -22.96
N PRO A 163 14.39 19.69 -22.69
CA PRO A 163 15.37 20.77 -22.69
C PRO A 163 16.50 20.46 -21.67
N PRO A 164 17.77 20.78 -21.98
CA PRO A 164 18.91 20.36 -21.14
C PRO A 164 18.87 20.96 -19.74
N HIS A 165 18.23 22.10 -19.58
CA HIS A 165 18.05 22.79 -18.29
C HIS A 165 16.87 22.29 -17.46
N VAL A 166 16.02 21.39 -17.99
CA VAL A 166 14.82 20.89 -17.30
C VAL A 166 15.08 19.52 -16.68
N LYS A 167 14.61 19.34 -15.46
CA LYS A 167 14.61 18.07 -14.75
C LYS A 167 13.22 17.79 -14.17
N PHE A 168 12.79 16.53 -14.26
CA PHE A 168 11.54 16.07 -13.66
C PHE A 168 11.81 15.14 -12.49
N VAL A 169 11.08 15.32 -11.40
CA VAL A 169 11.08 14.39 -10.28
C VAL A 169 9.62 14.03 -9.98
N PHE A 170 9.23 12.84 -10.38
CA PHE A 170 7.92 12.28 -10.11
C PHE A 170 7.96 11.52 -8.80
N ALA A 171 6.95 11.67 -7.95
CA ALA A 171 6.77 10.88 -6.75
C ALA A 171 5.40 10.18 -6.79
N THR A 172 5.34 8.93 -6.33
CA THR A 172 4.10 8.15 -6.31
C THR A 172 4.10 7.11 -5.20
N THR A 173 2.93 6.85 -4.65
CA THR A 173 2.68 5.70 -3.79
C THR A 173 2.29 4.46 -4.61
N GLU A 174 1.78 4.63 -5.84
CA GLU A 174 1.20 3.58 -6.67
C GLU A 174 1.86 3.53 -8.06
N SER A 175 3.01 2.85 -8.13
CA SER A 175 3.76 2.78 -9.40
C SER A 175 3.02 2.02 -10.51
N HIS A 176 2.13 1.09 -10.16
CA HIS A 176 1.36 0.31 -11.13
C HIS A 176 0.32 1.15 -11.90
N LYS A 177 -0.10 2.31 -11.36
CA LYS A 177 -1.00 3.24 -12.02
C LYS A 177 -0.27 4.23 -12.96
N VAL A 178 1.06 4.32 -12.87
CA VAL A 178 1.85 5.19 -13.76
C VAL A 178 2.07 4.49 -15.09
N LEU A 179 1.87 5.22 -16.19
CA LEU A 179 2.01 4.66 -17.53
C LEU A 179 3.41 4.07 -17.78
N PRO A 180 3.52 2.85 -18.33
CA PRO A 180 4.82 2.22 -18.64
C PRO A 180 5.71 3.08 -19.53
N THR A 181 5.11 3.89 -20.41
CA THR A 181 5.80 4.84 -21.28
C THR A 181 6.54 5.94 -20.52
N ILE A 182 6.02 6.38 -19.38
CA ILE A 182 6.68 7.33 -18.46
C ILE A 182 7.77 6.60 -17.67
N VAL A 183 7.43 5.44 -17.08
CA VAL A 183 8.37 4.65 -16.27
C VAL A 183 9.64 4.32 -17.05
N SER A 184 9.52 3.95 -18.33
CA SER A 184 10.68 3.61 -19.17
C SER A 184 11.64 4.77 -19.49
N ARG A 185 11.19 6.02 -19.29
CA ARG A 185 11.97 7.25 -19.51
C ARG A 185 12.53 7.86 -18.23
N CYS A 186 12.16 7.30 -17.09
CA CYS A 186 12.58 7.79 -15.78
C CYS A 186 13.61 6.86 -15.13
N GLN A 187 14.56 7.43 -14.42
CA GLN A 187 15.37 6.67 -13.48
C GLN A 187 14.55 6.40 -12.23
N ARG A 188 14.24 5.11 -11.96
CA ARG A 188 13.39 4.67 -10.85
C ARG A 188 14.18 4.49 -9.58
N PHE A 189 13.62 5.01 -8.46
CA PHE A 189 14.13 4.85 -7.11
C PHE A 189 13.02 4.33 -6.20
N GLU A 190 13.32 3.25 -5.47
CA GLU A 190 12.36 2.63 -4.56
C GLU A 190 12.63 3.04 -3.12
N PHE A 191 11.69 3.76 -2.53
CA PHE A 191 11.67 4.08 -1.10
C PHE A 191 11.01 2.94 -0.34
N ARG A 192 11.67 2.47 0.69
CA ARG A 192 11.19 1.37 1.52
C ARG A 192 10.46 1.90 2.75
N SER A 193 9.54 1.09 3.28
CA SER A 193 9.01 1.32 4.62
C SER A 193 10.14 1.39 5.61
N ILE A 194 10.09 2.37 6.51
CA ILE A 194 11.13 2.58 7.51
C ILE A 194 10.93 1.56 8.64
N PRO A 195 11.96 0.81 9.05
CA PRO A 195 11.88 -0.10 10.18
C PRO A 195 11.43 0.61 11.46
N THR A 196 10.64 -0.08 12.28
CA THR A 196 10.07 0.46 13.52
C THR A 196 11.15 1.01 14.44
N ASP A 197 12.25 0.28 14.61
CA ASP A 197 13.37 0.69 15.47
C ASP A 197 13.98 2.04 15.07
N LEU A 198 14.06 2.31 13.76
CA LEU A 198 14.57 3.59 13.25
C LEU A 198 13.57 4.72 13.46
N ILE A 199 12.28 4.42 13.38
CA ILE A 199 11.21 5.39 13.69
C ILE A 199 11.26 5.75 15.16
N VAL A 200 11.29 4.74 16.07
CA VAL A 200 11.39 4.93 17.52
C VAL A 200 12.61 5.78 17.88
N LYS A 201 13.77 5.47 17.31
CA LYS A 201 14.98 6.25 17.52
C LYS A 201 14.79 7.71 17.12
N LYS A 202 14.21 7.97 15.94
CA LYS A 202 14.00 9.35 15.46
C LYS A 202 12.96 10.09 16.29
N LEU A 203 11.88 9.43 16.71
CA LEU A 203 10.88 10.02 17.60
C LEU A 203 11.50 10.35 18.97
N SER A 204 12.36 9.49 19.52
CA SER A 204 13.09 9.74 20.77
C SER A 204 13.98 11.00 20.65
N GLU A 205 14.73 11.15 19.55
CA GLU A 205 15.51 12.37 19.27
C GLU A 205 14.62 13.62 19.25
N ILE A 206 13.45 13.54 18.60
CA ILE A 206 12.48 14.65 18.53
C ILE A 206 11.95 14.98 19.93
N CYS A 207 11.52 13.97 20.70
CA CYS A 207 10.99 14.17 22.05
C CYS A 207 12.03 14.83 22.99
N GLN A 208 13.28 14.39 22.91
CA GLN A 208 14.36 14.99 23.69
C GLN A 208 14.59 16.48 23.32
N ALA A 209 14.60 16.80 22.04
CA ALA A 209 14.80 18.17 21.57
C ALA A 209 13.62 19.09 21.94
N GLU A 210 12.39 18.55 21.92
CA GLU A 210 11.15 19.29 22.27
C GLU A 210 10.84 19.27 23.78
N GLN A 211 11.69 18.62 24.59
CA GLN A 211 11.52 18.48 26.04
C GLN A 211 10.20 17.81 26.43
N ILE A 212 9.90 16.68 25.76
CA ILE A 212 8.74 15.84 25.98
C ILE A 212 9.20 14.56 26.66
N GLU A 213 8.58 14.22 27.79
CA GLU A 213 8.80 12.96 28.49
C GLU A 213 7.93 11.87 27.83
N THR A 214 8.58 10.83 27.32
CA THR A 214 7.87 9.72 26.67
C THR A 214 8.41 8.38 27.12
N ASP A 215 7.53 7.41 27.28
CA ASP A 215 7.89 6.02 27.52
C ASP A 215 8.34 5.35 26.20
N GLU A 216 9.30 4.45 26.25
CA GLU A 216 9.75 3.69 25.07
C GLU A 216 8.62 2.87 24.45
N SER A 217 7.74 2.29 25.29
CA SER A 217 6.54 1.57 24.85
C SER A 217 5.53 2.45 24.11
N ALA A 218 5.41 3.73 24.50
CA ALA A 218 4.58 4.70 23.79
C ALA A 218 5.16 4.99 22.38
N LEU A 219 6.48 5.20 22.29
CA LEU A 219 7.14 5.43 20.99
C LEU A 219 7.04 4.21 20.07
N ASP A 220 7.16 3.01 20.61
CA ASP A 220 7.00 1.77 19.87
C ASP A 220 5.55 1.61 19.33
N ALA A 221 4.54 1.94 20.15
CA ALA A 221 3.15 1.95 19.71
C ALA A 221 2.92 2.95 18.56
N ILE A 222 3.44 4.19 18.69
CA ILE A 222 3.37 5.21 17.62
C ILE A 222 4.05 4.71 16.36
N ALA A 223 5.24 4.11 16.45
CA ALA A 223 6.01 3.63 15.31
C ALA A 223 5.31 2.48 14.58
N ARG A 224 4.66 1.57 15.31
CA ARG A 224 3.83 0.50 14.72
C ARG A 224 2.63 1.08 13.97
N MET A 225 1.91 2.04 14.57
CA MET A 225 0.77 2.70 13.93
C MET A 225 1.14 3.42 12.64
N ALA A 226 2.34 3.95 12.55
CA ALA A 226 2.83 4.69 11.38
C ALA A 226 3.14 3.79 10.17
N MET A 227 3.13 2.45 10.32
CA MET A 227 3.33 1.46 9.24
C MET A 227 4.55 1.77 8.35
N GLY A 228 5.65 2.29 8.94
CA GLY A 228 6.87 2.64 8.23
C GLY A 228 6.89 4.04 7.62
N GLY A 229 5.91 4.90 7.89
CA GLY A 229 5.85 6.30 7.46
C GLY A 229 6.33 7.26 8.54
N MET A 230 7.50 7.89 8.38
CA MET A 230 8.02 8.86 9.35
C MET A 230 7.11 10.08 9.52
N ARG A 231 6.51 10.57 8.44
CA ARG A 231 5.58 11.71 8.49
C ARG A 231 4.33 11.37 9.32
N ASP A 232 3.82 10.16 9.15
CA ASP A 232 2.63 9.69 9.87
C ASP A 232 2.97 9.51 11.35
N ALA A 233 4.14 8.94 11.69
CA ALA A 233 4.64 8.84 13.07
C ALA A 233 4.77 10.22 13.75
N GLN A 234 5.33 11.20 13.05
CA GLN A 234 5.45 12.57 13.55
C GLN A 234 4.09 13.26 13.73
N SER A 235 3.12 12.98 12.86
CA SER A 235 1.76 13.52 12.97
C SER A 235 1.00 12.92 14.15
N ILE A 236 1.17 11.61 14.39
CA ILE A 236 0.64 10.91 15.56
C ILE A 236 1.23 11.51 16.84
N LEU A 237 2.55 11.68 16.91
CA LEU A 237 3.23 12.30 18.05
C LEU A 237 2.70 13.72 18.33
N ASP A 238 2.53 14.53 17.30
CA ASP A 238 2.03 15.91 17.41
C ASP A 238 0.59 15.95 17.97
N GLN A 239 -0.24 15.02 17.56
CA GLN A 239 -1.60 14.88 18.08
C GLN A 239 -1.59 14.47 19.56
N LEU A 240 -0.72 13.53 19.95
CA LEU A 240 -0.56 13.10 21.35
C LEU A 240 -0.05 14.23 22.24
N ILE A 241 0.91 15.04 21.76
CA ILE A 241 1.36 16.23 22.47
C ILE A 241 0.21 17.21 22.70
N SER A 242 -0.65 17.38 21.71
CA SER A 242 -1.81 18.27 21.83
C SER A 242 -2.84 17.76 22.85
N PHE A 243 -2.94 16.43 23.04
CA PHE A 243 -3.86 15.80 23.96
C PHE A 243 -3.29 15.69 25.40
N CYS A 244 -2.07 15.11 25.54
CA CYS A 244 -1.45 14.78 26.83
C CYS A 244 -0.52 15.88 27.34
N GLY A 245 -0.10 16.82 26.48
CA GLY A 245 0.90 17.81 26.82
C GLY A 245 2.33 17.27 26.72
N LYS A 246 3.15 17.51 27.75
CA LYS A 246 4.58 17.17 27.74
C LYS A 246 4.93 15.78 28.27
N LYS A 247 3.96 15.01 28.71
CA LYS A 247 4.19 13.67 29.21
C LYS A 247 3.25 12.71 28.48
N ILE A 248 3.83 11.72 27.81
CA ILE A 248 3.09 10.77 26.98
C ILE A 248 3.47 9.36 27.43
N GLY A 249 2.51 8.64 27.99
CA GLY A 249 2.64 7.23 28.34
C GLY A 249 1.99 6.31 27.30
N GLN A 250 2.25 5.02 27.43
CA GLN A 250 1.63 4.01 26.56
C GLN A 250 0.10 4.06 26.64
N GLN A 251 -0.45 4.26 27.85
CA GLN A 251 -1.88 4.31 28.07
C GLN A 251 -2.56 5.46 27.30
N ASP A 252 -1.90 6.61 27.25
CA ASP A 252 -2.40 7.77 26.49
C ASP A 252 -2.51 7.46 24.99
N VAL A 253 -1.54 6.71 24.46
CA VAL A 253 -1.55 6.29 23.03
C VAL A 253 -2.71 5.34 22.78
N LEU A 254 -2.93 4.38 23.66
CA LEU A 254 -4.02 3.41 23.56
C LEU A 254 -5.38 4.11 23.60
N GLU A 255 -5.56 5.04 24.55
CA GLU A 255 -6.82 5.79 24.75
C GLU A 255 -7.14 6.69 23.54
N VAL A 256 -6.17 7.52 23.10
CA VAL A 256 -6.39 8.47 21.99
C VAL A 256 -6.72 7.79 20.67
N TYR A 257 -6.14 6.62 20.43
CA TYR A 257 -6.29 5.90 19.15
C TYR A 257 -7.21 4.67 19.23
N GLY A 258 -7.83 4.43 20.38
CA GLY A 258 -8.71 3.27 20.58
C GLY A 258 -7.99 1.95 20.28
N LEU A 259 -6.76 1.79 20.76
CA LEU A 259 -5.98 0.57 20.56
C LEU A 259 -6.21 -0.41 21.69
N ALA A 260 -6.30 -1.70 21.38
CA ALA A 260 -6.32 -2.73 22.39
C ALA A 260 -4.95 -2.84 23.10
N SER A 261 -4.97 -3.07 24.42
CA SER A 261 -3.74 -3.32 25.14
C SER A 261 -3.09 -4.63 24.70
N PRO A 262 -1.73 -4.75 24.72
CA PRO A 262 -1.06 -6.01 24.41
C PRO A 262 -1.55 -7.18 25.26
N GLU A 263 -1.88 -6.92 26.52
CA GLU A 263 -2.44 -7.89 27.45
C GLU A 263 -3.85 -8.34 27.04
N GLY A 264 -4.69 -7.40 26.56
CA GLY A 264 -6.02 -7.67 26.04
C GLY A 264 -5.99 -8.54 24.79
N ILE A 265 -5.06 -8.26 23.87
CA ILE A 265 -4.85 -9.07 22.65
C ILE A 265 -4.34 -10.48 23.00
N GLU A 266 -3.43 -10.62 23.98
CA GLU A 266 -2.93 -11.94 24.41
C GLU A 266 -4.02 -12.75 25.14
N ALA A 267 -4.85 -12.10 25.96
CA ALA A 267 -6.00 -12.74 26.58
C ALA A 267 -7.01 -13.24 25.53
N LEU A 268 -7.29 -12.42 24.52
CA LEU A 268 -8.17 -12.77 23.40
C LEU A 268 -7.59 -13.94 22.59
N LEU A 269 -6.28 -13.92 22.27
CA LEU A 269 -5.60 -15.03 21.60
C LEU A 269 -5.74 -16.32 22.41
N SER A 270 -5.50 -16.26 23.72
CA SER A 270 -5.61 -17.42 24.62
C SER A 270 -7.03 -17.99 24.63
N ALA A 271 -8.05 -17.13 24.70
CA ALA A 271 -9.45 -17.52 24.63
C ALA A 271 -9.80 -18.21 23.29
N ILE A 272 -9.29 -17.69 22.17
CA ILE A 272 -9.51 -18.27 20.82
C ILE A 272 -8.84 -19.64 20.72
N VAL A 273 -7.60 -19.80 21.20
CA VAL A 273 -6.85 -21.07 21.16
C VAL A 273 -7.53 -22.12 22.03
N CYS A 274 -8.01 -21.73 23.23
CA CYS A 274 -8.77 -22.63 24.12
C CYS A 274 -10.19 -22.89 23.61
N GLY A 275 -10.74 -22.02 22.79
CA GLY A 275 -12.11 -22.08 22.29
C GLY A 275 -13.15 -21.71 23.33
N ASP A 276 -12.83 -20.75 24.20
CA ASP A 276 -13.69 -20.23 25.26
C ASP A 276 -14.50 -19.04 24.73
N TYR A 277 -15.74 -19.29 24.31
CA TYR A 277 -16.63 -18.28 23.76
C TYR A 277 -17.07 -17.23 24.79
N ASP A 278 -17.19 -17.60 26.06
CA ASP A 278 -17.61 -16.65 27.10
C ASP A 278 -16.51 -15.60 27.36
N GLN A 279 -15.25 -16.03 27.38
CA GLN A 279 -14.12 -15.12 27.49
C GLN A 279 -13.98 -14.23 26.24
N ILE A 280 -14.21 -14.76 25.05
CA ILE A 280 -14.19 -13.96 23.81
C ILE A 280 -15.25 -12.87 23.85
N LEU A 281 -16.49 -13.20 24.22
CA LEU A 281 -17.58 -12.23 24.33
C LEU A 281 -17.28 -11.17 25.42
N SER A 282 -16.79 -11.60 26.57
CA SER A 282 -16.41 -10.68 27.64
C SER A 282 -15.30 -9.70 27.19
N ALA A 283 -14.30 -10.18 26.50
CA ALA A 283 -13.23 -9.32 25.96
C ALA A 283 -13.75 -8.34 24.88
N THR A 284 -14.66 -8.79 24.01
CA THR A 284 -15.27 -7.90 22.99
C THR A 284 -16.22 -6.88 23.60
N ASP A 285 -16.92 -7.21 24.68
CA ASP A 285 -17.73 -6.26 25.43
C ASP A 285 -16.84 -5.19 26.08
N GLN A 286 -15.74 -5.60 26.73
CA GLN A 286 -14.77 -4.68 27.29
C GLN A 286 -14.17 -3.77 26.24
N PHE A 287 -13.76 -4.28 25.06
CA PHE A 287 -13.26 -3.46 23.96
C PHE A 287 -14.30 -2.44 23.49
N SER A 288 -15.59 -2.82 23.48
CA SER A 288 -16.68 -1.90 23.15
C SER A 288 -16.85 -0.79 24.17
N GLU A 289 -16.73 -1.11 25.47
CA GLU A 289 -16.84 -0.13 26.58
C GLU A 289 -15.66 0.84 26.58
N GLU A 290 -14.47 0.37 26.27
CA GLU A 290 -13.23 1.17 26.16
C GLU A 290 -13.15 1.97 24.84
N GLY A 291 -14.07 1.77 23.89
CA GLY A 291 -14.08 2.46 22.60
C GLY A 291 -12.96 2.01 21.64
N ILE A 292 -12.52 0.76 21.76
CA ILE A 292 -11.46 0.20 20.93
C ILE A 292 -11.97 -0.03 19.50
N ASP A 293 -11.16 0.33 18.53
CA ASP A 293 -11.39 0.07 17.10
C ASP A 293 -11.24 -1.43 16.80
N PHE A 294 -12.35 -2.09 16.49
CA PHE A 294 -12.38 -3.52 16.23
C PHE A 294 -11.59 -3.96 15.01
N TYR A 295 -11.48 -3.10 14.00
CA TYR A 295 -10.67 -3.41 12.83
C TYR A 295 -9.18 -3.43 13.18
N ARG A 296 -8.71 -2.46 13.98
CA ARG A 296 -7.33 -2.44 14.48
C ARG A 296 -7.05 -3.60 15.42
N ALA A 297 -7.96 -3.89 16.35
CA ALA A 297 -7.85 -5.05 17.22
C ALA A 297 -7.73 -6.36 16.42
N LEU A 298 -8.45 -6.50 15.28
CA LEU A 298 -8.33 -7.64 14.38
C LEU A 298 -6.94 -7.75 13.74
N LEU A 299 -6.37 -6.61 13.30
CA LEU A 299 -5.02 -6.57 12.72
C LEU A 299 -3.95 -6.93 13.78
N ASP A 300 -4.04 -6.35 14.98
CA ASP A 300 -3.11 -6.64 16.07
C ASP A 300 -3.19 -8.10 16.51
N LEU A 301 -4.40 -8.67 16.58
CA LEU A 301 -4.63 -10.09 16.85
C LEU A 301 -4.03 -10.98 15.74
N SER A 302 -4.21 -10.61 14.49
CA SER A 302 -3.64 -11.34 13.34
C SER A 302 -2.12 -11.35 13.38
N ASP A 303 -1.50 -10.22 13.69
CA ASP A 303 -0.05 -10.13 13.87
C ASP A 303 0.44 -10.95 15.07
N ARG A 304 -0.33 -10.95 16.19
CA ARG A 304 0.01 -11.74 17.36
C ARG A 304 -0.10 -13.25 17.10
N ILE A 305 -1.14 -13.70 16.37
CA ILE A 305 -1.26 -15.10 15.92
C ILE A 305 -0.09 -15.50 15.02
N ARG A 306 0.30 -14.62 14.10
CA ARG A 306 1.47 -14.85 13.25
C ARG A 306 2.76 -15.01 14.07
N GLN A 307 2.97 -14.19 15.08
CA GLN A 307 4.09 -14.34 16.01
C GLN A 307 4.01 -15.65 16.78
N ALA A 308 2.83 -15.99 17.33
CA ALA A 308 2.60 -17.25 18.02
C ALA A 308 2.88 -18.47 17.13
N MET A 309 2.56 -18.40 15.84
CA MET A 309 2.88 -19.43 14.85
C MET A 309 4.39 -19.60 14.69
N ILE A 310 5.15 -18.49 14.61
CA ILE A 310 6.61 -18.53 14.54
C ILE A 310 7.22 -19.11 15.82
N GLU A 311 6.71 -18.73 16.98
CA GLU A 311 7.10 -19.27 18.28
C GLU A 311 6.85 -20.79 18.34
N ALA A 312 5.68 -21.25 17.87
CA ALA A 312 5.35 -22.68 17.80
C ALA A 312 6.26 -23.47 16.83
N LEU A 313 6.61 -22.89 15.67
CA LEU A 313 7.56 -23.49 14.74
C LEU A 313 8.97 -23.60 15.34
N ARG A 314 9.36 -22.67 16.19
CA ARG A 314 10.63 -22.70 16.93
C ARG A 314 10.60 -23.60 18.18
N GLY A 315 9.46 -24.19 18.50
CA GLY A 315 9.28 -25.03 19.70
C GLY A 315 9.19 -24.26 21.01
N GLN A 316 9.01 -22.95 20.94
CA GLN A 316 8.91 -22.06 22.11
C GLN A 316 7.48 -22.01 22.66
N ARG A 317 6.48 -22.37 21.87
CA ARG A 317 5.06 -22.42 22.23
C ARG A 317 4.49 -23.83 21.99
N GLN A 318 3.71 -24.33 22.96
CA GLN A 318 3.18 -25.73 22.92
C GLN A 318 1.65 -25.81 23.04
N ASP A 319 0.99 -24.69 23.31
CA ASP A 319 -0.48 -24.62 23.52
C ASP A 319 -1.28 -24.72 22.21
N ALA A 320 -0.68 -24.39 21.09
CA ALA A 320 -1.29 -24.48 19.77
C ALA A 320 -0.30 -25.01 18.72
N SER A 321 -0.80 -25.81 17.78
CA SER A 321 0.04 -26.28 16.66
C SER A 321 0.16 -25.22 15.57
N PRO A 322 1.27 -25.17 14.80
CA PRO A 322 1.43 -24.23 13.70
C PRO A 322 0.29 -24.33 12.67
N GLU A 323 -0.21 -25.54 12.39
CA GLU A 323 -1.32 -25.75 11.46
C GLU A 323 -2.64 -25.19 11.99
N GLN A 324 -2.86 -25.28 13.30
CA GLN A 324 -4.02 -24.67 13.96
C GLN A 324 -3.98 -23.16 13.84
N LEU A 325 -2.85 -22.55 14.19
CA LEU A 325 -2.67 -21.08 14.12
C LEU A 325 -2.77 -20.56 12.68
N THR A 326 -2.28 -21.34 11.68
CA THR A 326 -2.43 -20.97 10.27
C THR A 326 -3.89 -20.89 9.87
N ARG A 327 -4.70 -21.91 10.20
CA ARG A 327 -6.14 -21.90 9.89
C ARG A 327 -6.91 -20.79 10.60
N MET A 328 -6.53 -20.47 11.85
CA MET A 328 -7.10 -19.33 12.58
C MET A 328 -6.77 -18.03 11.87
N LEU A 329 -5.52 -17.84 11.44
CA LEU A 329 -5.09 -16.65 10.72
C LEU A 329 -5.82 -16.48 9.37
N ASP A 330 -6.01 -17.57 8.62
CA ASP A 330 -6.77 -17.55 7.36
C ASP A 330 -8.22 -17.12 7.62
N ALA A 331 -8.88 -17.66 8.66
CA ALA A 331 -10.24 -17.28 9.02
C ALA A 331 -10.36 -15.80 9.43
N LEU A 332 -9.37 -15.24 10.14
CA LEU A 332 -9.35 -13.81 10.47
C LEU A 332 -9.18 -12.95 9.21
N ARG A 333 -8.32 -13.37 8.30
CA ARG A 333 -8.08 -12.68 7.03
C ARG A 333 -9.33 -12.65 6.15
N ASP A 334 -10.06 -13.76 6.07
CA ASP A 334 -11.33 -13.84 5.36
C ASP A 334 -12.42 -12.92 5.96
N GLY A 335 -12.37 -12.68 7.28
CA GLY A 335 -13.28 -11.79 7.99
C GLY A 335 -12.90 -10.31 7.94
N GLU A 336 -11.68 -9.96 7.53
CA GLU A 336 -11.16 -8.59 7.57
C GLU A 336 -12.07 -7.57 6.86
N SER A 337 -12.51 -7.89 5.66
CA SER A 337 -13.39 -7.02 4.88
C SER A 337 -14.77 -6.81 5.54
N LEU A 338 -15.27 -7.83 6.22
CA LEU A 338 -16.56 -7.77 6.91
C LEU A 338 -16.50 -6.87 8.14
N VAL A 339 -15.40 -6.93 8.91
CA VAL A 339 -15.19 -6.06 10.07
C VAL A 339 -15.04 -4.61 9.62
N ARG A 340 -14.27 -4.37 8.56
CA ARG A 340 -13.97 -3.02 8.07
C ARG A 340 -15.17 -2.32 7.42
N LEU A 341 -15.99 -3.03 6.65
CA LEU A 341 -17.03 -2.45 5.77
C LEU A 341 -18.45 -2.86 6.16
N GLY A 342 -18.62 -3.68 7.19
CA GLY A 342 -19.93 -4.19 7.60
C GLY A 342 -20.74 -3.18 8.40
N LEU A 343 -22.04 -3.45 8.54
CA LEU A 343 -23.01 -2.59 9.25
C LEU A 343 -22.78 -2.54 10.78
N SER A 344 -22.13 -3.55 11.36
CA SER A 344 -21.83 -3.64 12.78
C SER A 344 -20.43 -4.21 12.97
N GLU A 345 -19.47 -3.35 13.27
CA GLU A 345 -18.07 -3.74 13.45
C GLU A 345 -17.92 -4.78 14.55
N LYS A 346 -18.56 -4.56 15.71
CA LYS A 346 -18.55 -5.49 16.86
C LYS A 346 -19.06 -6.88 16.47
N ALA A 347 -20.28 -6.96 15.92
CA ALA A 347 -20.87 -8.25 15.56
C ALA A 347 -20.05 -9.00 14.51
N ASN A 348 -19.50 -8.28 13.50
CA ASN A 348 -18.66 -8.88 12.49
C ASN A 348 -17.31 -9.35 13.06
N PHE A 349 -16.76 -8.61 14.02
CA PHE A 349 -15.56 -9.00 14.75
C PHE A 349 -15.82 -10.30 15.54
N GLU A 350 -16.87 -10.36 16.34
CA GLU A 350 -17.26 -11.56 17.11
C GLU A 350 -17.45 -12.78 16.20
N VAL A 351 -18.20 -12.63 15.09
CA VAL A 351 -18.41 -13.73 14.13
C VAL A 351 -17.09 -14.17 13.51
N THR A 352 -16.17 -13.23 13.21
CA THR A 352 -14.85 -13.55 12.67
C THR A 352 -14.01 -14.33 13.68
N LEU A 353 -14.04 -13.94 14.97
CA LEU A 353 -13.38 -14.68 16.05
C LEU A 353 -13.94 -16.10 16.22
N PHE A 354 -15.27 -16.25 16.17
CA PHE A 354 -15.89 -17.58 16.26
C PHE A 354 -15.52 -18.47 15.07
N ARG A 355 -15.44 -17.92 13.86
CA ARG A 355 -14.92 -18.65 12.70
C ARG A 355 -13.47 -19.09 12.89
N ALA A 356 -12.63 -18.23 13.48
CA ALA A 356 -11.24 -18.57 13.79
C ALA A 356 -11.15 -19.73 14.80
N VAL A 357 -11.98 -19.71 15.86
CA VAL A 357 -12.07 -20.83 16.81
C VAL A 357 -12.46 -22.12 16.12
N GLU A 358 -13.51 -22.11 15.29
CA GLU A 358 -13.96 -23.30 14.57
C GLU A 358 -12.92 -23.81 13.55
N ALA A 359 -12.26 -22.92 12.83
CA ALA A 359 -11.17 -23.27 11.92
C ALA A 359 -10.00 -23.94 12.65
N GLY A 360 -9.68 -23.45 13.88
CA GLY A 360 -8.68 -24.06 14.76
C GLY A 360 -9.04 -25.46 15.25
N ARG A 361 -10.33 -25.71 15.48
CA ARG A 361 -10.85 -27.02 15.95
C ARG A 361 -10.90 -28.09 14.89
N THR A 362 -10.85 -27.74 13.60
CA THR A 362 -10.94 -28.69 12.50
C THR A 362 -9.72 -29.61 12.52
N ARG A 363 -9.89 -30.80 13.07
CA ARG A 363 -8.85 -31.83 13.07
C ARG A 363 -8.69 -32.36 11.64
N SER A 364 -7.47 -32.47 11.16
CA SER A 364 -7.26 -33.09 9.86
C SER A 364 -7.81 -34.51 9.92
N ILE A 365 -8.48 -34.96 8.86
CA ILE A 365 -9.03 -36.32 8.73
C ILE A 365 -7.93 -37.36 9.03
N ASP A 366 -6.70 -37.08 8.64
CA ASP A 366 -5.53 -37.91 8.91
C ASP A 366 -5.22 -38.07 10.42
N HIS A 367 -5.43 -37.00 11.22
CA HIS A 367 -5.25 -37.10 12.66
C HIS A 367 -6.32 -37.98 13.31
N VAL A 368 -7.58 -37.83 12.87
CA VAL A 368 -8.69 -38.70 13.32
C VAL A 368 -8.46 -40.14 12.92
N ILE A 369 -8.02 -40.40 11.68
CA ILE A 369 -7.65 -41.72 11.18
C ILE A 369 -6.51 -42.34 12.02
N ARG A 370 -5.48 -41.59 12.34
CA ARG A 370 -4.36 -42.05 13.20
C ARG A 370 -4.81 -42.28 14.65
N GLN A 371 -5.75 -41.56 15.19
CA GLN A 371 -6.32 -41.82 16.52
C GLN A 371 -7.19 -43.05 16.51
N ILE A 372 -8.05 -43.22 15.51
CA ILE A 372 -8.90 -44.42 15.34
C ILE A 372 -8.02 -45.67 15.15
N SER A 373 -6.96 -45.60 14.35
CA SER A 373 -6.03 -46.72 14.14
C SER A 373 -5.23 -47.08 15.41
N LYS A 374 -5.08 -46.18 16.38
CA LYS A 374 -4.48 -46.47 17.70
C LYS A 374 -5.45 -47.08 18.71
N VAL A 375 -6.75 -46.84 18.54
CA VAL A 375 -7.80 -47.30 19.46
C VAL A 375 -8.38 -48.65 19.05
N ILE A 376 -8.21 -49.07 17.79
CA ILE A 376 -8.64 -50.38 17.35
C ILE A 376 -7.56 -51.39 17.76
N PRO A 377 -7.81 -52.29 18.74
CA PRO A 377 -6.88 -53.38 19.09
C PRO A 377 -6.77 -54.28 17.88
N GLY A 378 -5.54 -54.51 17.45
CA GLY A 378 -5.28 -55.37 16.31
C GLY A 378 -5.78 -56.77 16.53
N ASP A 379 -6.86 -57.13 15.87
CA ASP A 379 -7.13 -58.50 15.54
C ASP A 379 -7.81 -58.52 14.16
N SER A 380 -7.07 -59.00 13.20
CA SER A 380 -7.55 -59.92 12.17
C SER A 380 -6.74 -59.80 10.87
N LYS A 381 -6.12 -60.92 10.60
CA LYS A 381 -5.77 -61.51 9.31
C LYS A 381 -6.18 -60.69 8.07
N LYS A 382 -5.17 -60.11 7.46
CA LYS A 382 -5.19 -59.59 6.11
C LYS A 382 -5.66 -60.65 5.13
N LYS A 383 -6.81 -60.47 4.50
CA LYS A 383 -7.09 -61.02 3.18
C LYS A 383 -6.82 -59.91 2.17
N SER A 384 -5.69 -60.06 1.53
CA SER A 384 -5.32 -59.27 0.37
C SER A 384 -6.18 -59.69 -0.83
N LEU A 385 -6.97 -58.76 -1.34
CA LEU A 385 -7.55 -58.85 -2.68
C LEU A 385 -6.78 -57.89 -3.59
N ILE A 386 -5.71 -58.44 -4.18
CA ILE A 386 -5.07 -57.84 -5.35
C ILE A 386 -5.30 -58.87 -6.50
N PRO A 387 -5.91 -58.50 -7.60
CA PRO A 387 -5.91 -59.36 -8.77
C PRO A 387 -4.55 -59.30 -9.45
N ASN A 388 -4.01 -60.48 -9.58
CA ASN A 388 -2.79 -60.85 -10.22
C ASN A 388 -2.84 -60.54 -11.72
N ASN A 389 -1.83 -59.88 -12.28
CA ASN A 389 -1.51 -60.04 -13.69
C ASN A 389 -0.02 -60.36 -13.84
N LYS A 390 0.20 -61.53 -14.45
CA LYS A 390 1.44 -62.24 -14.62
C LYS A 390 2.45 -61.51 -15.48
N ALA A 391 3.64 -61.45 -15.02
CA ALA A 391 4.84 -62.19 -15.35
C ALA A 391 5.46 -61.93 -16.74
N VAL A 392 6.71 -61.51 -16.74
CA VAL A 392 7.80 -62.17 -17.45
C VAL A 392 9.12 -61.85 -16.72
N GLN A 393 9.85 -62.92 -16.45
CA GLN A 393 11.19 -63.03 -15.86
C GLN A 393 12.27 -62.59 -16.85
N SER A 394 13.36 -62.03 -16.36
CA SER A 394 14.70 -62.69 -16.45
C SER A 394 15.76 -61.80 -15.77
N ASP A 395 16.33 -62.33 -14.76
CA ASP A 395 17.73 -62.70 -14.48
C ASP A 395 18.81 -61.59 -14.45
N LYS A 396 19.27 -61.42 -13.19
CA LYS A 396 20.68 -61.45 -12.66
C LYS A 396 21.79 -60.76 -13.44
N ILE A 397 22.56 -59.94 -12.76
CA ILE A 397 23.86 -60.21 -12.12
C ILE A 397 24.53 -58.88 -11.73
N VAL A 398 24.78 -58.68 -10.46
CA VAL A 398 26.03 -58.54 -9.69
C VAL A 398 27.04 -57.44 -10.09
N ASP A 399 27.39 -56.73 -9.06
CA ASP A 399 28.68 -56.17 -8.62
C ASP A 399 29.27 -54.84 -9.15
N SER A 400 29.40 -54.01 -8.17
CA SER A 400 30.63 -53.36 -7.67
C SER A 400 31.33 -52.27 -8.47
N ALA A 401 31.62 -51.29 -7.66
CA ALA A 401 32.85 -50.48 -7.58
C ALA A 401 32.99 -49.25 -8.47
N SER A 402 32.92 -48.13 -7.78
CA SER A 402 33.99 -47.13 -7.57
C SER A 402 34.68 -46.46 -8.77
N ILE A 403 34.86 -45.16 -8.56
CA ILE A 403 36.01 -44.32 -8.91
C ILE A 403 35.94 -43.47 -10.19
N ASP A 404 35.95 -42.19 -9.91
CA ASP A 404 36.78 -41.08 -10.36
C ASP A 404 36.67 -40.47 -11.78
N GLU A 405 36.57 -39.20 -11.61
CA GLU A 405 37.33 -38.11 -12.27
C GLU A 405 37.23 -37.83 -13.78
N SER A 406 36.87 -36.61 -13.96
CA SER A 406 37.56 -35.60 -14.78
C SER A 406 37.23 -35.44 -16.26
N LYS A 407 36.98 -34.17 -16.51
CA LYS A 407 37.45 -33.35 -17.65
C LYS A 407 36.72 -33.32 -18.99
N GLU A 408 36.34 -32.06 -19.21
CA GLU A 408 36.61 -31.20 -20.41
C GLU A 408 36.13 -31.67 -21.79
N SER A 409 35.38 -30.82 -22.35
CA SER A 409 35.64 -29.91 -23.48
C SER A 409 34.52 -29.86 -24.52
N THR A 410 34.08 -28.67 -24.75
CA THR A 410 34.03 -27.87 -26.01
C THR A 410 33.30 -28.44 -27.23
N GLU A 411 32.59 -27.52 -27.81
CA GLU A 411 32.21 -27.24 -29.22
C GLU A 411 30.72 -27.38 -29.54
N GLU A 412 30.11 -26.28 -29.80
CA GLU A 412 29.89 -25.44 -30.98
C GLU A 412 28.86 -25.97 -32.00
N LYS A 413 27.99 -25.02 -32.34
CA LYS A 413 27.25 -24.83 -33.64
C LYS A 413 26.04 -25.76 -33.90
N GLN A 414 24.89 -25.31 -34.29
CA GLN A 414 24.51 -24.40 -35.38
C GLN A 414 22.99 -24.21 -35.37
N THR A 415 22.56 -22.99 -35.65
CA THR A 415 21.25 -22.66 -36.25
C THR A 415 21.08 -23.28 -37.63
N PRO A 416 19.86 -23.46 -38.08
CA PRO A 416 19.50 -22.80 -39.30
C PRO A 416 18.13 -22.15 -39.35
N GLN A 417 18.11 -21.15 -40.15
CA GLN A 417 17.10 -20.26 -40.66
C GLN A 417 16.01 -20.90 -41.52
N VAL A 418 14.88 -20.18 -41.58
CA VAL A 418 14.08 -19.75 -42.74
C VAL A 418 13.23 -20.79 -43.47
N SER A 419 11.92 -20.54 -43.51
CA SER A 419 11.25 -20.27 -44.81
C SER A 419 9.83 -19.71 -44.62
N GLU A 420 9.58 -18.71 -45.40
CA GLU A 420 8.34 -18.01 -45.73
C GLU A 420 7.31 -18.92 -46.44
N ALA A 421 6.05 -18.53 -46.30
CA ALA A 421 5.09 -18.27 -47.39
C ALA A 421 3.67 -18.28 -46.83
N SER A 422 3.01 -17.18 -46.85
CA SER A 422 2.17 -16.55 -47.90
C SER A 422 0.68 -16.89 -47.80
N LYS A 423 -0.09 -15.81 -47.65
CA LYS A 423 -1.34 -15.40 -48.31
C LYS A 423 -2.65 -16.11 -47.95
N ASN A 424 -3.62 -15.39 -47.47
CA ASN A 424 -4.70 -14.59 -48.06
C ASN A 424 -5.66 -14.15 -46.94
N SER A 425 -5.88 -12.91 -46.75
CA SER A 425 -6.97 -12.01 -47.28
C SER A 425 -8.38 -12.46 -46.95
N GLU A 426 -9.06 -11.66 -46.12
CA GLU A 426 -10.23 -10.93 -46.57
C GLU A 426 -10.69 -9.93 -45.51
N LEU A 427 -10.95 -8.75 -45.99
CA LEU A 427 -11.52 -7.56 -45.37
C LEU A 427 -12.97 -7.74 -44.98
N VAL A 428 -13.40 -7.17 -43.87
CA VAL A 428 -14.67 -6.44 -43.80
C VAL A 428 -14.49 -5.23 -42.87
N GLU A 429 -14.56 -4.07 -43.48
CA GLU A 429 -14.85 -2.79 -42.83
C GLU A 429 -16.28 -2.79 -42.27
N ASP A 430 -16.50 -2.11 -41.15
CA ASP A 430 -17.59 -1.13 -41.03
C ASP A 430 -17.44 -0.28 -39.77
N SER A 431 -17.22 0.93 -40.02
CA SER A 431 -17.92 2.21 -39.81
C SER A 431 -17.93 2.77 -38.41
N LEU A 432 -17.13 3.83 -38.34
CA LEU A 432 -17.18 4.96 -37.42
C LEU A 432 -18.57 5.62 -37.36
N GLY A 433 -18.97 5.99 -36.15
CA GLY A 433 -20.04 6.94 -35.88
C GLY A 433 -19.60 7.94 -34.84
N THR A 434 -19.08 9.05 -35.31
CA THR A 434 -18.88 10.32 -34.58
C THR A 434 -20.22 10.92 -34.17
N VAL A 435 -20.36 11.38 -32.92
CA VAL A 435 -21.38 12.34 -32.53
C VAL A 435 -20.73 13.47 -31.73
N GLU A 436 -20.84 14.64 -32.29
CA GLU A 436 -20.53 15.95 -31.74
C GLU A 436 -21.41 16.29 -30.53
N VAL A 437 -20.77 17.01 -29.58
CA VAL A 437 -21.43 17.68 -28.47
C VAL A 437 -21.39 19.18 -28.73
N LEU A 438 -22.51 19.85 -28.61
CA LEU A 438 -22.59 21.30 -28.40
C LEU A 438 -23.48 21.61 -27.18
N PRO A 439 -23.21 22.74 -26.48
CA PRO A 439 -23.64 23.02 -25.12
C PRO A 439 -24.83 23.99 -25.04
N GLN A 440 -25.50 24.04 -23.89
CA GLN A 440 -26.19 25.24 -23.34
C GLN A 440 -26.55 25.01 -21.87
N GLU A 441 -26.03 25.79 -20.99
CA GLU A 441 -26.31 27.05 -20.28
C GLU A 441 -27.59 27.08 -19.40
N ASN A 442 -27.29 27.48 -18.13
CA ASN A 442 -28.09 28.32 -17.21
C ASN A 442 -29.31 27.71 -16.51
N SER A 443 -29.56 27.87 -15.27
CA SER A 443 -29.27 28.84 -14.23
C SER A 443 -30.00 28.47 -12.92
N ALA A 444 -29.36 28.82 -11.80
CA ALA A 444 -29.90 29.29 -10.51
C ALA A 444 -31.00 28.52 -9.77
N ASP A 445 -30.90 28.17 -8.59
CA ASP A 445 -30.87 28.80 -7.28
C ASP A 445 -31.48 27.92 -6.15
N PHE A 446 -30.84 27.99 -5.03
CA PHE A 446 -31.26 27.83 -3.62
C PHE A 446 -31.69 26.49 -2.99
N SER A 447 -30.82 26.08 -2.09
CA SER A 447 -30.98 25.79 -0.64
C SER A 447 -31.54 24.46 -0.18
N GLU A 448 -30.80 23.99 0.81
CA GLU A 448 -31.09 23.16 1.99
C GLU A 448 -30.70 21.67 1.99
N ASP A 449 -30.03 21.36 3.04
CA ASP A 449 -29.24 20.24 3.51
C ASP A 449 -29.91 18.85 3.56
N PRO A 450 -29.11 17.80 3.82
CA PRO A 450 -29.22 16.50 3.16
C PRO A 450 -29.96 15.41 3.97
N PRO A 451 -30.27 14.33 3.34
CA PRO A 451 -30.02 13.03 3.93
C PRO A 451 -29.49 11.95 2.97
N SER A 452 -28.60 11.12 3.53
CA SER A 452 -28.31 9.72 3.24
C SER A 452 -28.15 9.28 1.77
N GLU A 453 -26.94 8.92 1.42
CA GLU A 453 -26.53 8.30 0.17
C GLU A 453 -27.19 6.93 -0.05
N GLU A 454 -28.33 6.94 -0.68
CA GLU A 454 -28.77 5.85 -1.56
C GLU A 454 -28.09 6.06 -2.92
N LYS A 455 -27.31 5.11 -3.37
CA LYS A 455 -26.77 5.06 -4.75
C LYS A 455 -27.95 4.92 -5.72
N THR A 456 -28.59 6.03 -6.06
CA THR A 456 -29.52 6.12 -7.16
C THR A 456 -28.72 6.26 -8.46
N TYR A 457 -28.74 5.23 -9.30
CA TYR A 457 -28.36 5.34 -10.70
C TYR A 457 -29.13 6.51 -11.32
N ARG A 458 -28.40 7.47 -11.90
CA ARG A 458 -29.01 8.65 -12.53
C ARG A 458 -29.94 8.20 -13.67
N ARG A 459 -31.12 8.76 -13.69
CA ARG A 459 -32.17 8.48 -14.69
C ARG A 459 -31.76 8.72 -16.15
N ASP A 460 -30.65 9.36 -16.40
CA ASP A 460 -30.14 9.73 -17.72
C ASP A 460 -29.37 8.60 -18.45
N ASP A 461 -28.88 7.60 -17.72
CA ASP A 461 -28.20 6.43 -18.30
C ASP A 461 -29.18 5.36 -18.86
N LEU A 462 -30.47 5.55 -18.68
CA LEU A 462 -31.54 4.60 -19.06
C LEU A 462 -32.16 4.87 -20.41
N ARG A 463 -31.70 5.84 -21.19
CA ARG A 463 -32.38 6.31 -22.41
C ARG A 463 -32.16 5.49 -23.69
N THR A 464 -31.39 4.41 -23.68
CA THR A 464 -31.02 3.67 -24.90
C THR A 464 -31.33 2.17 -24.92
N ILE A 465 -32.07 1.63 -23.95
CA ILE A 465 -32.38 0.21 -23.96
C ILE A 465 -33.84 0.02 -24.46
N ASP A 466 -33.95 -0.56 -25.65
CA ASP A 466 -35.18 -0.90 -26.29
C ASP A 466 -35.99 -1.92 -25.44
N PRO A 467 -37.19 -1.61 -24.95
CA PRO A 467 -37.99 -2.49 -24.08
C PRO A 467 -38.24 -3.89 -24.68
N GLU A 468 -38.37 -3.97 -26.00
CA GLU A 468 -38.60 -5.24 -26.69
C GLU A 468 -37.35 -6.18 -26.63
N LYS A 469 -36.16 -5.61 -26.55
CA LYS A 469 -34.91 -6.41 -26.38
C LYS A 469 -34.77 -6.97 -24.97
N ILE A 470 -35.22 -6.22 -23.97
CA ILE A 470 -35.22 -6.69 -22.57
C ILE A 470 -36.20 -7.83 -22.43
N GLU A 471 -37.42 -7.69 -22.97
CA GLU A 471 -38.47 -8.68 -22.89
C GLU A 471 -38.12 -10.00 -23.57
N LYS A 472 -37.41 -9.94 -24.72
CA LYS A 472 -36.87 -11.13 -25.40
C LYS A 472 -35.82 -11.86 -24.54
N ARG A 473 -34.88 -11.12 -23.95
CA ARG A 473 -33.86 -11.70 -23.10
C ARG A 473 -34.41 -12.24 -21.76
N VAL A 474 -35.39 -11.59 -21.18
CA VAL A 474 -36.06 -12.06 -19.97
C VAL A 474 -36.78 -13.40 -20.27
N ASN A 475 -37.32 -13.54 -21.48
CA ASN A 475 -38.00 -14.77 -21.91
C ASN A 475 -37.02 -15.95 -22.15
N GLU A 476 -35.74 -15.67 -22.33
CA GLU A 476 -34.65 -16.69 -22.42
C GLU A 476 -34.17 -17.19 -21.05
N LEU A 477 -34.52 -16.49 -19.96
CA LEU A 477 -34.13 -16.91 -18.60
C LEU A 477 -35.01 -18.09 -18.12
N PRO A 478 -34.42 -19.04 -17.35
CA PRO A 478 -35.16 -20.11 -16.72
C PRO A 478 -36.35 -19.58 -15.89
N VAL A 479 -37.50 -20.27 -16.02
CA VAL A 479 -38.75 -19.87 -15.35
C VAL A 479 -38.61 -19.75 -13.83
N GLU A 480 -37.72 -20.55 -13.23
CA GLU A 480 -37.43 -20.56 -11.80
C GLU A 480 -36.76 -19.25 -11.35
N ILE A 481 -35.81 -18.74 -12.13
CA ILE A 481 -35.12 -17.48 -11.85
C ILE A 481 -36.08 -16.30 -11.98
N ARG A 482 -36.92 -16.28 -13.00
CA ARG A 482 -37.96 -15.23 -13.20
C ARG A 482 -38.90 -15.16 -12.00
N LYS A 483 -39.41 -16.30 -11.53
CA LYS A 483 -40.32 -16.36 -10.37
C LYS A 483 -39.65 -15.85 -9.10
N VAL A 484 -38.37 -16.17 -8.85
CA VAL A 484 -37.64 -15.69 -7.68
C VAL A 484 -37.49 -14.18 -7.71
N VAL A 485 -37.15 -13.59 -8.87
CA VAL A 485 -36.96 -12.14 -8.99
C VAL A 485 -38.29 -11.39 -8.84
N GLU A 486 -39.36 -11.88 -9.45
CA GLU A 486 -40.67 -11.22 -9.39
C GLU A 486 -41.40 -11.43 -8.06
N GLU A 487 -41.41 -12.66 -7.52
CA GLU A 487 -42.18 -12.99 -6.30
C GLU A 487 -41.42 -12.62 -5.00
N LYS A 488 -40.10 -12.91 -4.91
CA LYS A 488 -39.33 -12.64 -3.70
C LYS A 488 -38.75 -11.23 -3.63
N PHE A 489 -38.29 -10.70 -4.74
CA PHE A 489 -37.63 -9.37 -4.74
C PHE A 489 -38.57 -8.26 -5.23
N LYS A 490 -39.76 -8.59 -5.79
CA LYS A 490 -40.71 -7.60 -6.40
C LYS A 490 -40.01 -6.62 -7.36
N ALA A 491 -38.92 -7.09 -8.01
CA ALA A 491 -38.07 -6.29 -8.87
C ALA A 491 -38.49 -6.41 -10.33
N LYS A 492 -38.23 -5.33 -11.09
CA LYS A 492 -38.44 -5.31 -12.56
C LYS A 492 -37.08 -5.33 -13.25
N TYR A 493 -36.99 -6.05 -14.34
CA TYR A 493 -35.78 -6.07 -15.17
C TYR A 493 -35.63 -4.73 -15.90
N VAL A 494 -34.46 -4.09 -15.70
CA VAL A 494 -34.12 -2.79 -16.32
C VAL A 494 -33.03 -2.97 -17.38
N ALA A 495 -32.11 -3.92 -17.18
CA ALA A 495 -31.09 -4.27 -18.13
C ALA A 495 -30.62 -5.73 -17.88
N LEU A 496 -30.13 -6.39 -18.92
CA LEU A 496 -29.54 -7.74 -18.86
C LEU A 496 -28.25 -7.74 -19.65
N GLU A 497 -27.13 -7.93 -18.96
CA GLU A 497 -25.81 -8.10 -19.57
C GLU A 497 -25.36 -9.57 -19.45
N LYS A 498 -24.71 -10.06 -20.49
CA LYS A 498 -24.08 -11.38 -20.49
C LYS A 498 -22.67 -11.22 -19.91
N ILE A 499 -22.48 -11.69 -18.69
CA ILE A 499 -21.17 -11.71 -18.04
C ILE A 499 -20.44 -12.98 -18.47
N ASP A 500 -19.17 -12.84 -18.88
CA ASP A 500 -18.32 -13.98 -19.23
C ASP A 500 -18.06 -14.82 -17.96
N PRO A 501 -18.24 -16.15 -18.02
CA PRO A 501 -18.05 -17.03 -16.86
C PRO A 501 -16.65 -16.95 -16.22
N GLU A 502 -15.65 -16.51 -16.96
CA GLU A 502 -14.26 -16.36 -16.46
C GLU A 502 -14.06 -15.15 -15.52
N ILE A 503 -15.07 -14.28 -15.38
CA ILE A 503 -15.03 -13.10 -14.48
C ILE A 503 -15.65 -13.41 -13.11
N LEU A 504 -16.25 -14.58 -12.94
CA LEU A 504 -16.96 -15.01 -11.73
C LEU A 504 -16.16 -16.00 -10.85
N ILE A 505 -14.85 -16.14 -11.09
CA ILE A 505 -13.95 -16.97 -10.27
C ILE A 505 -12.97 -16.10 -9.50
#